data_7f534b494bcc1980fcb6b818f9055390
#
_entry.id   7f534b494bcc1980fcb6b818f9055390
#
_cell.length_a   1.000
_cell.length_b   1.000
_cell.length_c   1.000
_cell.angle_alpha   90.00
_cell.angle_beta   90.00
_cell.angle_gamma   90.00
#
_symmetry.space_group_name_H-M   'P 1'
#
loop_
_entity.id
_entity.type
_entity.pdbx_description
1 polymer ?
#
loop_
_entity_poly.entity_id
_entity_poly.type
_entity_poly.pdbx_seq_one_letter_code
_entity_poly.pdbx_strand_id
1 'polypeptide(L)'
;MTTYTPYPKVIFAGINEYDDNTISGISLELGRRDIYEQAQVGIASLSLWTDADTLLNVNLSDSVTVQIQDTTGTYRNLFTGTISDIEISLEDYGDIGSVAVYRITGVGVLALLNRRLTGALNYAKEFDGTRIYNILRDAFTQDWSEVPPTLTWQGVSNIVTWESWDGTANALLNSLDAQIDTPGDYELTAYSDGLTNAWTLAQDAANSGRGYLYEADDGTLFYKSYSSRASQVPLTLTADDLLSAGLKQAAQWSEISNDITVSYKNNAEKYAADFTSQQSYGQLSGTRATQLENGTDAQSQANAFLDSRSYPRTYPDILSVALHSPTVSDATRDALITMHVGASVFTQDLPAVFGTTFDGFVEGMNWNIDRYTATISLTCSAVSETYPHQIWLQIAPTVTWSGYTPSTT
;
A
#
# COMPACT_ATOMS: atom_id res chain seq x y z
N MET A 1 -5.01 27.40 -20.92
CA MET A 1 -4.86 26.30 -19.94
C MET A 1 -3.95 26.81 -18.84
N THR A 2 -4.42 26.82 -17.62
CA THR A 2 -3.60 27.18 -16.45
C THR A 2 -2.68 26.01 -16.14
N THR A 3 -1.39 26.24 -16.02
CA THR A 3 -0.43 25.22 -15.61
C THR A 3 -0.67 24.94 -14.13
N TYR A 4 -0.91 23.67 -13.77
CA TYR A 4 -1.05 23.25 -12.38
C TYR A 4 0.31 23.33 -11.67
N THR A 5 0.30 23.88 -10.46
CA THR A 5 1.46 23.93 -9.55
C THR A 5 1.08 23.20 -8.27
N PRO A 6 1.89 22.23 -7.78
CA PRO A 6 1.52 21.35 -6.66
C PRO A 6 1.50 22.03 -5.29
N TYR A 7 2.23 23.14 -5.11
CA TYR A 7 2.39 23.85 -3.83
C TYR A 7 2.59 22.87 -2.65
N PRO A 8 3.72 22.15 -2.63
CA PRO A 8 3.96 21.16 -1.59
C PRO A 8 4.06 21.81 -0.20
N LYS A 9 3.59 21.08 0.82
CA LYS A 9 3.69 21.45 2.22
C LYS A 9 4.11 20.24 3.04
N VAL A 10 5.01 20.46 4.00
CA VAL A 10 5.40 19.46 4.99
C VAL A 10 5.12 20.01 6.39
N ILE A 11 4.50 19.20 7.24
CA ILE A 11 4.14 19.56 8.61
C ILE A 11 4.82 18.59 9.56
N PHE A 12 5.62 19.11 10.49
CA PHE A 12 6.26 18.34 11.57
C PHE A 12 5.59 18.61 12.91
N ALA A 13 5.46 17.56 13.71
CA ALA A 13 4.82 17.59 15.03
C ALA A 13 3.40 18.22 15.03
N GLY A 14 2.74 18.22 13.86
CA GLY A 14 1.40 18.78 13.67
C GLY A 14 1.31 20.31 13.69
N ILE A 15 2.42 21.03 13.89
CA ILE A 15 2.44 22.49 14.07
C ILE A 15 3.49 23.24 13.27
N ASN A 16 4.61 22.60 12.91
CA ASN A 16 5.71 23.25 12.19
C ASN A 16 5.52 23.02 10.69
N GLU A 17 5.01 24.03 9.99
CA GLU A 17 4.69 23.97 8.57
C GLU A 17 5.84 24.57 7.74
N TYR A 18 6.23 23.85 6.69
CA TYR A 18 7.21 24.28 5.70
C TYR A 18 6.61 24.15 4.30
N ASP A 19 6.75 25.18 3.52
CA ASP A 19 6.13 25.34 2.19
C ASP A 19 7.16 25.15 1.05
N ASP A 20 6.71 25.41 -0.17
CA ASP A 20 7.47 25.31 -1.40
C ASP A 20 8.72 26.23 -1.45
N ASN A 21 8.86 27.21 -0.55
CA ASN A 21 10.07 28.03 -0.45
C ASN A 21 11.21 27.34 0.29
N THR A 22 10.87 26.42 1.18
CA THR A 22 11.84 25.65 1.99
C THR A 22 12.07 24.25 1.41
N ILE A 23 11.09 23.69 0.70
CA ILE A 23 11.15 22.34 0.15
C ILE A 23 11.91 22.36 -1.18
N SER A 24 12.98 21.56 -1.28
CA SER A 24 13.72 21.34 -2.53
C SER A 24 13.31 20.07 -3.25
N GLY A 25 12.77 19.07 -2.54
CA GLY A 25 12.27 17.86 -3.15
C GLY A 25 11.63 16.92 -2.15
N ILE A 26 10.64 16.16 -2.63
CA ILE A 26 9.94 15.12 -1.88
C ILE A 26 9.86 13.89 -2.75
N SER A 27 10.21 12.74 -2.18
CA SER A 27 9.95 11.44 -2.79
C SER A 27 9.18 10.58 -1.80
N LEU A 28 8.04 10.01 -2.26
CA LEU A 28 7.24 9.08 -1.45
C LEU A 28 7.21 7.72 -2.13
N GLU A 29 7.36 6.67 -1.35
CA GLU A 29 7.24 5.29 -1.81
C GLU A 29 6.22 4.57 -0.92
N LEU A 30 5.11 4.10 -1.51
CA LEU A 30 3.96 3.53 -0.82
C LEU A 30 3.56 2.19 -1.46
N GLY A 31 3.06 1.26 -0.65
CA GLY A 31 2.45 0.02 -1.14
C GLY A 31 3.45 -1.10 -1.41
N ARG A 32 3.23 -1.88 -2.47
CA ARG A 32 4.02 -3.04 -2.87
C ARG A 32 4.32 -3.02 -4.36
N ARG A 33 5.28 -3.83 -4.79
CA ARG A 33 5.70 -3.91 -6.20
C ARG A 33 4.94 -4.97 -6.99
N ASP A 34 4.38 -5.94 -6.30
CA ASP A 34 3.73 -7.08 -6.94
C ASP A 34 2.55 -7.57 -6.08
N ILE A 35 1.51 -8.11 -6.72
CA ILE A 35 0.32 -8.65 -6.06
C ILE A 35 0.63 -9.78 -5.06
N TYR A 36 1.74 -10.47 -5.25
CA TYR A 36 2.17 -11.58 -4.39
C TYR A 36 3.15 -11.17 -3.29
N GLU A 37 3.56 -9.92 -3.27
CA GLU A 37 4.31 -9.31 -2.18
C GLU A 37 3.34 -8.67 -1.17
N GLN A 38 3.81 -8.43 0.03
CA GLN A 38 3.06 -7.60 0.98
C GLN A 38 3.49 -6.14 0.88
N ALA A 39 2.59 -5.23 1.29
CA ALA A 39 2.92 -3.83 1.38
C ALA A 39 4.19 -3.63 2.20
N GLN A 40 5.05 -2.78 1.72
CA GLN A 40 6.19 -2.31 2.49
C GLN A 40 5.77 -1.11 3.32
N VAL A 41 6.56 -0.78 4.32
CA VAL A 41 6.40 0.46 5.07
C VAL A 41 6.53 1.63 4.10
N GLY A 42 5.58 2.55 4.12
CA GLY A 42 5.68 3.78 3.36
C GLY A 42 6.88 4.61 3.79
N ILE A 43 7.61 5.16 2.82
CA ILE A 43 8.81 5.97 3.05
C ILE A 43 8.61 7.34 2.42
N ALA A 44 8.85 8.39 3.20
CA ALA A 44 8.96 9.75 2.72
C ALA A 44 10.41 10.23 2.84
N SER A 45 11.03 10.55 1.71
CA SER A 45 12.35 11.18 1.66
C SER A 45 12.16 12.66 1.33
N LEU A 46 12.52 13.52 2.27
CA LEU A 46 12.31 14.96 2.19
C LEU A 46 13.66 15.67 2.13
N SER A 47 13.77 16.63 1.23
CA SER A 47 14.92 17.54 1.17
C SER A 47 14.42 18.96 1.38
N LEU A 48 14.84 19.58 2.49
CA LEU A 48 14.53 20.96 2.82
C LEU A 48 15.81 21.76 2.94
N TRP A 49 15.73 23.03 2.66
CA TRP A 49 16.87 23.93 2.78
C TRP A 49 16.48 25.21 3.51
N THR A 50 17.45 25.78 4.21
CA THR A 50 17.27 27.04 4.93
C THR A 50 18.61 27.79 4.98
N ASP A 51 18.58 29.06 5.35
CA ASP A 51 19.81 29.80 5.62
C ASP A 51 20.61 29.09 6.73
N ALA A 52 21.93 29.13 6.63
CA ALA A 52 22.83 28.40 7.54
C ALA A 52 22.61 28.69 9.04
N ASP A 53 22.06 29.86 9.35
CA ASP A 53 21.79 30.30 10.73
C ASP A 53 20.35 30.00 11.19
N THR A 54 19.51 29.42 10.34
CA THR A 54 18.10 29.11 10.63
C THR A 54 17.95 27.62 10.88
N LEU A 55 17.54 27.25 12.09
CA LEU A 55 17.23 25.86 12.45
C LEU A 55 15.79 25.52 12.09
N LEU A 56 15.59 24.38 11.44
CA LEU A 56 14.28 23.78 11.32
C LEU A 56 13.88 23.13 12.66
N ASN A 57 12.64 23.35 13.08
CA ASN A 57 12.11 22.73 14.31
C ASN A 57 11.59 21.33 13.97
N VAL A 58 12.48 20.36 13.96
CA VAL A 58 12.24 18.98 13.60
C VAL A 58 13.08 18.06 14.49
N ASN A 59 12.46 17.00 15.03
CA ASN A 59 13.12 16.04 15.88
C ASN A 59 12.81 14.60 15.44
N LEU A 60 13.66 13.66 15.85
CA LEU A 60 13.37 12.24 15.69
C LEU A 60 12.09 11.88 16.44
N SER A 61 11.28 11.03 15.84
CA SER A 61 9.97 10.59 16.32
C SER A 61 8.85 11.66 16.27
N ASP A 62 9.11 12.86 15.75
CA ASP A 62 8.04 13.79 15.43
C ASP A 62 7.14 13.19 14.34
N SER A 63 5.84 13.50 14.37
CA SER A 63 4.95 13.19 13.25
C SER A 63 5.34 14.02 12.03
N VAL A 64 5.21 13.43 10.86
CA VAL A 64 5.40 14.11 9.58
C VAL A 64 4.19 13.88 8.68
N THR A 65 3.67 14.97 8.10
CA THR A 65 2.60 14.94 7.10
C THR A 65 3.06 15.66 5.86
N VAL A 66 2.94 15.01 4.70
CA VAL A 66 3.24 15.59 3.39
C VAL A 66 1.93 15.87 2.67
N GLN A 67 1.79 17.09 2.15
CA GLN A 67 0.59 17.56 1.46
C GLN A 67 0.94 18.25 0.14
N ILE A 68 -0.02 18.20 -0.80
CA ILE A 68 -0.04 19.10 -1.98
C ILE A 68 -1.42 19.72 -2.12
N GLN A 69 -1.53 20.80 -2.86
CA GLN A 69 -2.82 21.41 -3.19
C GLN A 69 -3.49 20.65 -4.35
N ASP A 70 -4.79 20.41 -4.21
CA ASP A 70 -5.63 20.01 -5.34
C ASP A 70 -5.94 21.22 -6.25
N THR A 71 -6.67 21.02 -7.34
CA THR A 71 -7.00 22.09 -8.30
C THR A 71 -7.92 23.16 -7.72
N THR A 72 -8.58 22.89 -6.59
CA THR A 72 -9.39 23.87 -5.85
C THR A 72 -8.61 24.70 -4.84
N GLY A 73 -7.31 24.38 -4.65
CA GLY A 73 -6.46 25.03 -3.66
C GLY A 73 -6.54 24.39 -2.25
N THR A 74 -7.19 23.24 -2.13
CA THR A 74 -7.29 22.51 -0.85
C THR A 74 -6.08 21.59 -0.70
N TYR A 75 -5.43 21.63 0.48
CA TYR A 75 -4.34 20.71 0.79
C TYR A 75 -4.87 19.30 1.04
N ARG A 76 -4.26 18.32 0.38
CA ARG A 76 -4.54 16.89 0.52
C ARG A 76 -3.31 16.16 1.04
N ASN A 77 -3.50 15.25 1.95
CA ASN A 77 -2.42 14.41 2.43
C ASN A 77 -2.00 13.44 1.33
N LEU A 78 -0.69 13.24 1.21
CA LEU A 78 -0.10 12.18 0.40
C LEU A 78 0.63 11.16 1.27
N PHE A 79 1.02 11.58 2.48
CA PHE A 79 1.73 10.72 3.42
C PHE A 79 1.59 11.26 4.83
N THR A 80 1.41 10.36 5.78
CA THR A 80 1.49 10.65 7.22
C THR A 80 2.30 9.55 7.90
N GLY A 81 3.27 9.95 8.71
CA GLY A 81 4.18 9.00 9.36
C GLY A 81 4.96 9.63 10.51
N THR A 82 6.10 9.03 10.81
CA THR A 82 7.00 9.43 11.90
C THR A 82 8.41 9.57 11.37
N ILE A 83 9.15 10.57 11.82
CA ILE A 83 10.53 10.81 11.42
C ILE A 83 11.43 9.75 12.01
N SER A 84 12.16 9.03 11.14
CA SER A 84 13.14 8.01 11.53
C SER A 84 14.56 8.54 11.51
N ASP A 85 14.91 9.41 10.56
CA ASP A 85 16.27 9.89 10.36
C ASP A 85 16.30 11.36 9.95
N ILE A 86 17.30 12.09 10.44
CA ILE A 86 17.59 13.48 10.08
C ILE A 86 19.08 13.60 9.82
N GLU A 87 19.43 14.02 8.62
CA GLU A 87 20.79 14.38 8.22
C GLU A 87 20.85 15.88 7.90
N ILE A 88 21.83 16.58 8.41
CA ILE A 88 22.01 18.00 8.15
C ILE A 88 23.39 18.19 7.51
N SER A 89 23.44 18.81 6.35
CA SER A 89 24.67 19.19 5.67
C SER A 89 24.71 20.69 5.41
N LEU A 90 25.89 21.27 5.48
CA LEU A 90 26.12 22.65 5.08
C LEU A 90 26.69 22.66 3.66
N GLU A 91 26.02 23.35 2.77
CA GLU A 91 26.42 23.51 1.38
C GLU A 91 26.73 24.96 1.09
N ASP A 92 27.85 25.23 0.39
CA ASP A 92 28.27 26.59 0.00
C ASP A 92 27.89 26.83 -1.47
N TYR A 93 27.04 27.81 -1.70
CA TYR A 93 26.58 28.21 -3.03
C TYR A 93 27.25 29.49 -3.53
N GLY A 94 28.45 29.75 -3.08
CA GLY A 94 29.26 30.89 -3.55
C GLY A 94 28.65 32.26 -3.18
N ASP A 95 28.20 33.01 -4.17
CA ASP A 95 27.66 34.38 -3.96
C ASP A 95 26.34 34.40 -3.16
N ILE A 96 25.63 33.28 -3.05
CA ILE A 96 24.37 33.13 -2.28
C ILE A 96 24.68 32.87 -0.79
N GLY A 97 25.90 32.42 -0.49
CA GLY A 97 26.30 32.04 0.87
C GLY A 97 26.06 30.58 1.18
N SER A 98 26.25 30.22 2.44
CA SER A 98 26.08 28.86 2.91
C SER A 98 24.62 28.59 3.26
N VAL A 99 24.11 27.44 2.84
CA VAL A 99 22.75 26.93 3.16
C VAL A 99 22.85 25.63 3.92
N ALA A 100 21.98 25.47 4.89
CA ALA A 100 21.78 24.19 5.57
C ALA A 100 20.76 23.35 4.78
N VAL A 101 21.15 22.14 4.40
CA VAL A 101 20.29 21.16 3.73
C VAL A 101 19.93 20.05 4.71
N TYR A 102 18.65 19.88 4.95
CA TYR A 102 18.08 18.84 5.79
C TYR A 102 17.57 17.72 4.91
N ARG A 103 18.11 16.52 5.09
CA ARG A 103 17.59 15.28 4.51
C ARG A 103 16.88 14.51 5.60
N ILE A 104 15.57 14.39 5.49
CA ILE A 104 14.71 13.82 6.51
C ILE A 104 14.01 12.59 5.93
N THR A 105 14.07 11.48 6.65
CA THR A 105 13.33 10.28 6.30
C THR A 105 12.16 10.10 7.26
N GLY A 106 10.95 10.05 6.71
CA GLY A 106 9.73 9.66 7.39
C GLY A 106 9.36 8.23 7.07
N VAL A 107 8.84 7.50 8.04
CA VAL A 107 8.33 6.13 7.88
C VAL A 107 6.87 6.06 8.30
N GLY A 108 6.08 5.30 7.55
CA GLY A 108 4.66 5.14 7.79
C GLY A 108 4.33 4.31 9.03
N VAL A 109 3.05 4.21 9.32
CA VAL A 109 2.53 3.54 10.53
C VAL A 109 2.84 2.04 10.57
N LEU A 110 3.00 1.37 9.44
CA LEU A 110 3.40 -0.04 9.37
C LEU A 110 4.76 -0.29 10.04
N ALA A 111 5.64 0.72 10.10
CA ALA A 111 6.91 0.63 10.83
C ALA A 111 6.72 0.40 12.34
N LEU A 112 5.62 0.87 12.90
CA LEU A 112 5.31 0.67 14.32
C LEU A 112 5.01 -0.80 14.61
N LEU A 113 4.32 -1.51 13.71
CA LEU A 113 4.04 -2.94 13.85
C LEU A 113 5.33 -3.76 13.92
N ASN A 114 6.37 -3.35 13.18
CA ASN A 114 7.65 -4.04 13.18
C ASN A 114 8.42 -3.93 14.52
N ARG A 115 8.04 -2.99 15.37
CA ARG A 115 8.63 -2.80 16.71
C ARG A 115 7.81 -3.44 17.83
N ARG A 116 6.64 -4.02 17.51
CA ARG A 116 5.74 -4.60 18.50
C ARG A 116 5.69 -6.12 18.38
N LEU A 117 5.54 -6.76 19.53
CA LEU A 117 5.38 -8.22 19.62
C LEU A 117 3.91 -8.52 19.94
N THR A 118 3.39 -9.59 19.34
CA THR A 118 2.03 -10.09 19.55
C THR A 118 2.02 -11.62 19.57
N GLY A 119 0.87 -12.23 19.81
CA GLY A 119 0.72 -13.69 19.80
C GLY A 119 0.87 -14.35 21.16
N ALA A 120 1.04 -13.59 22.25
CA ALA A 120 1.09 -14.16 23.61
C ALA A 120 -0.22 -14.87 24.00
N LEU A 121 -1.35 -14.40 23.45
CA LEU A 121 -2.70 -14.90 23.77
C LEU A 121 -3.17 -16.02 22.84
N ASN A 122 -2.35 -16.56 21.98
CA ASN A 122 -2.71 -17.50 20.93
C ASN A 122 -3.97 -17.05 20.14
N TYR A 123 -3.92 -17.18 18.84
CA TYR A 123 -5.10 -16.92 18.01
C TYR A 123 -5.80 -18.23 17.67
N ALA A 124 -7.11 -18.24 17.84
CA ALA A 124 -7.93 -19.38 17.46
C ALA A 124 -7.90 -19.60 15.94
N LYS A 125 -8.44 -20.70 15.48
CA LYS A 125 -8.80 -20.89 14.08
C LYS A 125 -9.86 -19.86 13.69
N GLU A 126 -9.55 -18.98 12.72
CA GLU A 126 -10.37 -17.85 12.35
C GLU A 126 -10.08 -17.40 10.91
N PHE A 127 -10.91 -16.52 10.36
CA PHE A 127 -10.69 -15.94 9.03
C PHE A 127 -9.58 -14.90 9.04
N ASP A 128 -8.97 -14.70 7.87
CA ASP A 128 -7.82 -13.81 7.64
C ASP A 128 -8.06 -12.38 8.13
N GLY A 129 -9.21 -11.77 7.79
CA GLY A 129 -9.53 -10.41 8.26
C GLY A 129 -9.72 -10.34 9.77
N THR A 130 -10.38 -11.34 10.39
CA THR A 130 -10.51 -11.43 11.83
C THR A 130 -9.15 -11.59 12.50
N ARG A 131 -8.25 -12.41 11.93
CA ARG A 131 -6.88 -12.58 12.41
C ARG A 131 -6.11 -11.26 12.38
N ILE A 132 -6.16 -10.53 11.29
CA ILE A 132 -5.49 -9.23 11.15
C ILE A 132 -6.05 -8.22 12.15
N TYR A 133 -7.38 -8.14 12.28
CA TYR A 133 -8.02 -7.30 13.29
C TYR A 133 -7.50 -7.59 14.70
N ASN A 134 -7.45 -8.86 15.09
CA ASN A 134 -6.97 -9.28 16.41
C ASN A 134 -5.48 -8.92 16.62
N ILE A 135 -4.64 -9.13 15.60
CA ILE A 135 -3.21 -8.77 15.65
C ILE A 135 -3.05 -7.26 15.84
N LEU A 136 -3.76 -6.44 15.06
CA LEU A 136 -3.69 -4.99 15.16
C LEU A 136 -4.22 -4.49 16.50
N ARG A 137 -5.35 -5.02 16.95
CA ARG A 137 -5.88 -4.71 18.26
C ARG A 137 -4.84 -5.01 19.35
N ASP A 138 -4.29 -6.21 19.37
CA ASP A 138 -3.34 -6.63 20.41
C ASP A 138 -2.04 -5.82 20.33
N ALA A 139 -1.59 -5.42 19.12
CA ALA A 139 -0.40 -4.62 18.92
C ALA A 139 -0.57 -3.16 19.36
N PHE A 140 -1.74 -2.57 19.19
CA PHE A 140 -1.99 -1.14 19.46
C PHE A 140 -2.72 -0.86 20.78
N THR A 141 -3.44 -1.85 21.33
CA THR A 141 -4.14 -1.74 22.61
C THR A 141 -3.49 -2.62 23.67
N GLN A 142 -2.17 -2.56 23.76
CA GLN A 142 -1.39 -3.36 24.72
C GLN A 142 -1.77 -3.05 26.16
N ASP A 143 -1.45 -4.03 27.03
CA ASP A 143 -1.78 -3.97 28.44
C ASP A 143 -1.36 -2.67 29.10
N TRP A 144 -2.13 -2.27 30.07
CA TRP A 144 -1.95 -1.11 30.92
C TRP A 144 -0.55 -0.97 31.54
N SER A 145 0.17 -2.09 31.70
CA SER A 145 1.56 -2.12 32.13
C SER A 145 2.54 -1.46 31.17
N GLU A 146 2.15 -1.26 29.91
CA GLU A 146 2.99 -0.64 28.88
C GLU A 146 2.66 0.84 28.64
N VAL A 147 1.71 1.38 29.37
CA VAL A 147 1.46 2.84 29.35
C VAL A 147 2.74 3.53 29.83
N PRO A 148 3.32 4.44 28.99
CA PRO A 148 4.55 5.11 29.36
C PRO A 148 4.47 5.76 30.76
N PRO A 149 5.52 5.71 31.56
CA PRO A 149 5.54 6.34 32.90
C PRO A 149 5.18 7.84 32.87
N THR A 150 5.36 8.49 31.74
CA THR A 150 4.96 9.90 31.53
C THR A 150 3.44 10.09 31.52
N LEU A 151 2.66 9.04 31.34
CA LEU A 151 1.20 9.04 31.48
C LEU A 151 0.77 8.72 32.91
N THR A 152 1.71 8.53 33.84
CA THR A 152 1.42 8.29 35.23
C THR A 152 1.01 9.58 35.94
N TRP A 153 -0.06 9.54 36.59
CA TRP A 153 -0.67 10.03 37.84
C TRP A 153 0.06 11.14 38.60
N GLN A 154 1.14 11.73 38.16
CA GLN A 154 1.83 12.77 38.88
C GLN A 154 1.30 14.14 38.54
N GLY A 155 0.36 14.59 39.33
CA GLY A 155 0.17 15.97 39.76
C GLY A 155 0.23 17.11 38.76
N VAL A 156 0.08 16.86 37.48
CA VAL A 156 0.07 17.88 36.43
C VAL A 156 -1.26 17.85 35.74
N SER A 157 -1.69 18.98 35.26
CA SER A 157 -2.99 19.27 34.66
C SER A 157 -3.43 18.39 33.48
N ASN A 158 -2.66 17.37 33.10
CA ASN A 158 -2.94 16.42 32.03
C ASN A 158 -2.87 14.98 32.57
N ILE A 159 -3.67 14.65 33.56
CA ILE A 159 -3.81 13.28 34.05
C ILE A 159 -4.61 12.49 33.03
N VAL A 160 -3.98 11.49 32.41
CA VAL A 160 -4.72 10.46 31.68
C VAL A 160 -5.39 9.57 32.71
N THR A 161 -6.70 9.61 32.78
CA THR A 161 -7.51 8.71 33.62
C THR A 161 -7.73 7.40 32.88
N TRP A 162 -8.11 6.34 33.61
CA TRP A 162 -8.59 5.08 33.02
C TRP A 162 -9.69 5.33 31.97
N GLU A 163 -10.60 6.22 32.29
CA GLU A 163 -11.74 6.58 31.44
C GLU A 163 -11.28 7.23 30.13
N SER A 164 -10.30 8.12 30.18
CA SER A 164 -9.74 8.73 28.96
C SER A 164 -8.88 7.79 28.15
N TRP A 165 -8.19 6.84 28.78
CA TRP A 165 -7.46 5.78 28.09
C TRP A 165 -8.41 4.79 27.41
N ASP A 166 -9.43 4.33 28.12
CA ASP A 166 -10.45 3.45 27.57
C ASP A 166 -11.18 4.10 26.38
N GLY A 167 -11.50 5.38 26.48
CA GLY A 167 -12.05 6.15 25.37
C GLY A 167 -11.12 6.20 24.14
N THR A 168 -9.81 6.33 24.34
CA THR A 168 -8.82 6.33 23.25
C THR A 168 -8.70 4.95 22.62
N ALA A 169 -8.64 3.88 23.42
CA ALA A 169 -8.62 2.52 22.95
C ALA A 169 -9.89 2.16 22.18
N ASN A 170 -11.05 2.54 22.69
CA ASN A 170 -12.33 2.33 22.00
C ASN A 170 -12.42 3.10 20.67
N ALA A 171 -11.90 4.32 20.59
CA ALA A 171 -11.84 5.08 19.35
C ALA A 171 -10.96 4.38 18.30
N LEU A 172 -9.81 3.84 18.70
CA LEU A 172 -8.92 3.06 17.82
C LEU A 172 -9.61 1.78 17.36
N LEU A 173 -10.25 1.04 18.24
CA LEU A 173 -10.99 -0.20 17.91
C LEU A 173 -12.12 0.08 16.92
N ASN A 174 -12.90 1.14 17.13
CA ASN A 174 -13.96 1.54 16.20
C ASN A 174 -13.41 1.95 14.83
N SER A 175 -12.21 2.53 14.78
CA SER A 175 -11.51 2.84 13.53
C SER A 175 -11.10 1.56 12.81
N LEU A 176 -10.51 0.59 13.52
CA LEU A 176 -10.14 -0.71 12.95
C LEU A 176 -11.36 -1.47 12.40
N ASP A 177 -12.50 -1.44 13.07
CA ASP A 177 -13.75 -2.06 12.60
C ASP A 177 -14.19 -1.54 11.23
N ALA A 178 -13.94 -0.25 10.94
CA ALA A 178 -14.30 0.36 9.66
C ALA A 178 -13.26 0.13 8.55
N GLN A 179 -12.02 -0.19 8.91
CA GLN A 179 -10.87 -0.23 7.99
C GLN A 179 -10.43 -1.65 7.66
N ILE A 180 -10.76 -2.61 8.50
CA ILE A 180 -10.38 -4.02 8.35
C ILE A 180 -11.60 -4.82 7.91
N ASP A 181 -11.52 -5.41 6.71
CA ASP A 181 -12.58 -6.28 6.19
C ASP A 181 -12.67 -7.54 7.04
N THR A 182 -13.73 -7.65 7.84
CA THR A 182 -14.01 -8.83 8.69
C THR A 182 -15.29 -9.52 8.25
N PRO A 183 -15.35 -10.84 8.27
CA PRO A 183 -14.33 -11.80 8.77
C PRO A 183 -13.15 -12.01 7.80
N GLY A 184 -13.23 -11.64 6.52
CA GLY A 184 -12.30 -12.00 5.46
C GLY A 184 -12.79 -13.20 4.65
N ASP A 185 -11.94 -13.74 3.77
CA ASP A 185 -12.33 -14.75 2.78
C ASP A 185 -11.81 -16.16 3.11
N TYR A 186 -10.67 -16.30 3.78
CA TYR A 186 -9.97 -17.56 3.98
C TYR A 186 -9.78 -17.89 5.46
N GLU A 187 -10.09 -19.14 5.83
CA GLU A 187 -9.91 -19.63 7.18
C GLU A 187 -8.44 -20.02 7.42
N LEU A 188 -7.86 -19.48 8.50
CA LEU A 188 -6.48 -19.71 8.92
C LEU A 188 -6.41 -20.70 10.09
N THR A 189 -5.32 -21.46 10.16
CA THR A 189 -5.01 -22.36 11.29
C THR A 189 -4.84 -21.56 12.58
N ALA A 190 -5.09 -22.22 13.71
CA ALA A 190 -4.77 -21.63 15.01
C ALA A 190 -3.27 -21.31 15.10
N TYR A 191 -2.95 -20.17 15.71
CA TYR A 191 -1.57 -19.75 16.00
C TYR A 191 -1.28 -19.92 17.49
N SER A 192 -0.21 -20.64 17.81
CA SER A 192 0.19 -20.93 19.20
C SER A 192 1.70 -20.89 19.40
N ASP A 193 2.44 -20.30 18.46
CA ASP A 193 3.91 -20.34 18.47
C ASP A 193 4.54 -19.28 19.41
N GLY A 194 3.71 -18.60 20.21
CA GLY A 194 4.15 -17.61 21.18
C GLY A 194 4.38 -16.22 20.59
N LEU A 195 5.15 -15.39 21.29
CA LEU A 195 5.40 -14.01 20.88
C LEU A 195 6.19 -13.95 19.56
N THR A 196 5.66 -13.17 18.64
CA THR A 196 6.30 -12.86 17.35
C THR A 196 6.11 -11.39 16.99
N ASN A 197 6.82 -10.94 15.98
CA ASN A 197 6.68 -9.60 15.42
C ASN A 197 5.28 -9.43 14.82
N ALA A 198 4.55 -8.39 15.24
CA ALA A 198 3.18 -8.15 14.80
C ALA A 198 3.08 -7.93 13.28
N TRP A 199 4.07 -7.25 12.69
CA TRP A 199 4.15 -7.06 11.25
C TRP A 199 4.26 -8.37 10.49
N THR A 200 5.19 -9.25 10.89
CA THR A 200 5.37 -10.56 10.25
C THR A 200 4.08 -11.39 10.32
N LEU A 201 3.45 -11.44 11.48
CA LEU A 201 2.23 -12.24 11.65
C LEU A 201 1.05 -11.68 10.84
N ALA A 202 0.92 -10.35 10.78
CA ALA A 202 -0.11 -9.69 9.97
C ALA A 202 0.12 -9.90 8.47
N GLN A 203 1.38 -9.84 8.02
CA GLN A 203 1.75 -10.14 6.64
C GLN A 203 1.44 -11.59 6.26
N ASP A 204 1.79 -12.55 7.13
CA ASP A 204 1.53 -13.97 6.89
C ASP A 204 0.02 -14.25 6.80
N ALA A 205 -0.79 -13.59 7.65
CA ALA A 205 -2.23 -13.68 7.58
C ALA A 205 -2.78 -13.06 6.27
N ALA A 206 -2.33 -11.87 5.90
CA ALA A 206 -2.74 -11.19 4.67
C ALA A 206 -2.32 -11.97 3.41
N ASN A 207 -1.10 -12.52 3.40
CA ASN A 207 -0.61 -13.40 2.32
C ASN A 207 -1.47 -14.65 2.17
N SER A 208 -1.81 -15.27 3.30
CA SER A 208 -2.63 -16.48 3.31
C SER A 208 -4.06 -16.18 2.83
N GLY A 209 -4.59 -15.00 3.17
CA GLY A 209 -5.88 -14.51 2.72
C GLY A 209 -5.91 -13.96 1.29
N ARG A 210 -4.75 -13.81 0.61
CA ARG A 210 -4.63 -13.08 -0.65
C ARG A 210 -5.16 -11.64 -0.59
N GLY A 211 -5.32 -11.13 0.63
CA GLY A 211 -5.77 -9.76 0.86
C GLY A 211 -4.63 -8.75 0.79
N TYR A 212 -4.95 -7.51 1.05
CA TYR A 212 -4.00 -6.42 1.01
C TYR A 212 -4.08 -5.58 2.28
N LEU A 213 -3.04 -5.69 3.12
CA LEU A 213 -2.84 -4.84 4.30
C LEU A 213 -1.93 -3.67 3.90
N TYR A 214 -2.42 -2.45 4.00
CA TYR A 214 -1.69 -1.25 3.59
C TYR A 214 -2.00 -0.06 4.50
N GLU A 215 -1.17 0.96 4.40
CA GLU A 215 -1.38 2.25 5.05
C GLU A 215 -1.88 3.29 4.05
N ALA A 216 -2.83 4.12 4.48
CA ALA A 216 -3.35 5.24 3.71
C ALA A 216 -2.50 6.51 3.96
N ASP A 217 -2.75 7.52 3.15
CA ASP A 217 -2.12 8.84 3.17
C ASP A 217 -2.29 9.60 4.49
N ASP A 218 -3.35 9.32 5.24
CA ASP A 218 -3.62 9.88 6.57
C ASP A 218 -2.98 9.08 7.73
N GLY A 219 -2.24 8.00 7.43
CA GLY A 219 -1.61 7.13 8.41
C GLY A 219 -2.53 6.08 9.01
N THR A 220 -3.74 5.88 8.46
CA THR A 220 -4.62 4.79 8.89
C THR A 220 -4.25 3.47 8.22
N LEU A 221 -4.53 2.34 8.89
CA LEU A 221 -4.29 1.00 8.36
C LEU A 221 -5.57 0.42 7.79
N PHE A 222 -5.46 -0.12 6.58
CA PHE A 222 -6.55 -0.82 5.91
C PHE A 222 -6.17 -2.26 5.60
N TYR A 223 -7.13 -3.15 5.75
CA TYR A 223 -7.07 -4.48 5.18
C TYR A 223 -8.27 -4.69 4.28
N LYS A 224 -7.99 -4.97 3.01
CA LYS A 224 -8.99 -5.35 2.02
C LYS A 224 -8.85 -6.82 1.70
N SER A 225 -9.91 -7.57 1.95
CA SER A 225 -9.96 -8.98 1.60
C SER A 225 -9.90 -9.19 0.09
N TYR A 226 -9.58 -10.39 -0.33
CA TYR A 226 -9.49 -10.74 -1.75
C TYR A 226 -10.78 -10.37 -2.52
N SER A 227 -11.95 -10.70 -1.97
CA SER A 227 -13.23 -10.46 -2.62
C SER A 227 -13.64 -8.97 -2.64
N SER A 228 -13.25 -8.18 -1.64
CA SER A 228 -13.69 -6.79 -1.54
C SER A 228 -13.00 -5.85 -2.53
N ARG A 229 -11.82 -6.23 -3.03
CA ARG A 229 -11.09 -5.44 -4.03
C ARG A 229 -11.83 -5.36 -5.38
N ALA A 230 -12.64 -6.37 -5.72
CA ALA A 230 -13.32 -6.48 -7.02
C ALA A 230 -14.43 -5.45 -7.26
N SER A 231 -14.94 -4.79 -6.22
CA SER A 231 -16.15 -3.94 -6.31
C SER A 231 -15.86 -2.45 -6.49
N GLN A 232 -14.61 -2.04 -6.74
CA GLN A 232 -14.22 -0.64 -6.84
C GLN A 232 -14.54 -0.04 -8.21
N VAL A 233 -14.89 1.25 -8.24
CA VAL A 233 -15.03 2.01 -9.49
C VAL A 233 -13.65 2.50 -9.92
N PRO A 234 -13.17 2.12 -11.13
CA PRO A 234 -11.83 2.48 -11.55
C PRO A 234 -11.72 3.98 -11.93
N LEU A 235 -10.55 4.56 -11.63
CA LEU A 235 -10.16 5.83 -12.26
C LEU A 235 -9.79 5.55 -13.71
N THR A 236 -10.45 6.26 -14.64
CA THR A 236 -10.13 6.13 -16.06
C THR A 236 -9.02 7.11 -16.46
N LEU A 237 -7.95 6.57 -17.06
CA LEU A 237 -6.83 7.31 -17.66
C LEU A 237 -6.80 7.05 -19.17
N THR A 238 -6.36 8.04 -19.93
CA THR A 238 -6.09 7.90 -21.36
C THR A 238 -4.60 7.92 -21.64
N ALA A 239 -4.18 7.49 -22.82
CA ALA A 239 -2.77 7.58 -23.21
C ALA A 239 -2.22 9.03 -23.14
N ASP A 240 -3.06 10.04 -23.35
CA ASP A 240 -2.68 11.45 -23.29
C ASP A 240 -2.42 11.95 -21.87
N ASP A 241 -2.95 11.28 -20.84
CA ASP A 241 -2.68 11.56 -19.43
C ASP A 241 -1.32 11.04 -18.99
N LEU A 242 -0.79 10.02 -19.70
CA LEU A 242 0.43 9.34 -19.32
C LEU A 242 1.67 10.03 -19.89
N LEU A 243 2.77 9.99 -19.14
CA LEU A 243 4.07 10.39 -19.66
C LEU A 243 4.51 9.45 -20.79
N SER A 244 5.08 9.97 -21.85
CA SER A 244 5.55 9.18 -23.00
C SER A 244 6.59 8.11 -22.63
N ALA A 245 7.37 8.32 -21.57
CA ALA A 245 8.31 7.36 -21.00
C ALA A 245 7.76 6.67 -19.73
N GLY A 246 6.53 6.98 -19.35
CA GLY A 246 5.91 6.53 -18.11
C GLY A 246 5.03 5.29 -18.24
N LEU A 247 4.85 4.81 -19.47
CA LEU A 247 4.17 3.55 -19.75
C LEU A 247 5.23 2.47 -19.94
N LYS A 248 5.30 1.52 -19.03
CA LYS A 248 6.28 0.44 -19.06
C LYS A 248 5.60 -0.90 -18.92
N GLN A 249 6.12 -1.88 -19.64
CA GLN A 249 5.79 -3.30 -19.54
C GLN A 249 7.08 -4.06 -19.49
N ALA A 250 7.28 -4.85 -18.46
CA ALA A 250 8.42 -5.73 -18.34
C ALA A 250 7.94 -7.18 -18.33
N ALA A 251 8.48 -7.98 -19.26
CA ALA A 251 8.31 -9.43 -19.27
C ALA A 251 9.63 -10.06 -18.80
N GLN A 252 9.64 -10.60 -17.59
CA GLN A 252 10.84 -11.17 -16.99
C GLN A 252 10.68 -12.69 -16.84
N TRP A 253 11.69 -13.42 -17.26
CA TRP A 253 11.71 -14.88 -17.11
C TRP A 253 11.66 -15.32 -15.64
N SER A 254 12.25 -14.54 -14.74
CA SER A 254 12.23 -14.78 -13.30
C SER A 254 10.84 -14.68 -12.64
N GLU A 255 9.87 -14.07 -13.33
CA GLU A 255 8.50 -13.95 -12.85
C GLU A 255 7.61 -15.13 -13.25
N ILE A 256 8.08 -15.98 -14.17
CA ILE A 256 7.35 -17.16 -14.60
C ILE A 256 7.44 -18.24 -13.52
N SER A 257 6.28 -18.77 -13.14
CA SER A 257 6.16 -19.92 -12.24
C SER A 257 5.09 -20.85 -12.80
N ASN A 258 5.52 -21.98 -13.37
CA ASN A 258 4.66 -22.95 -14.06
C ASN A 258 4.55 -24.31 -13.35
N ASP A 259 5.05 -24.35 -12.12
CA ASP A 259 5.07 -25.51 -11.23
C ASP A 259 4.94 -24.98 -9.78
N ILE A 260 3.74 -25.02 -9.22
CA ILE A 260 3.41 -24.31 -8.00
C ILE A 260 3.08 -25.29 -6.89
N THR A 261 3.71 -25.07 -5.74
CA THR A 261 3.38 -25.76 -4.50
C THR A 261 2.90 -24.75 -3.45
N VAL A 262 1.73 -24.98 -2.88
CA VAL A 262 1.18 -24.21 -1.75
C VAL A 262 1.15 -25.10 -0.53
N SER A 263 1.89 -24.73 0.52
CA SER A 263 1.82 -25.42 1.81
C SER A 263 0.75 -24.78 2.69
N TYR A 264 0.03 -25.63 3.43
CA TYR A 264 -1.04 -25.24 4.35
C TYR A 264 -1.00 -26.14 5.58
N LYS A 265 -1.81 -25.92 6.54
CA LYS A 265 -2.02 -26.70 7.78
C LYS A 265 -1.04 -27.84 8.00
N ASN A 266 -0.15 -27.73 9.00
CA ASN A 266 0.85 -28.73 9.34
C ASN A 266 1.79 -29.12 8.17
N ASN A 267 2.15 -28.18 7.30
CA ASN A 267 2.98 -28.40 6.12
C ASN A 267 2.42 -29.43 5.12
N ALA A 268 1.10 -29.63 5.09
CA ALA A 268 0.48 -30.33 3.99
C ALA A 268 0.58 -29.48 2.72
N GLU A 269 0.62 -30.10 1.55
CA GLU A 269 0.88 -29.43 0.29
C GLU A 269 -0.23 -29.64 -0.73
N LYS A 270 -0.43 -28.62 -1.57
CA LYS A 270 -1.23 -28.66 -2.79
C LYS A 270 -0.40 -28.20 -3.96
N TYR A 271 -0.68 -28.81 -5.09
CA TYR A 271 0.16 -28.69 -6.28
C TYR A 271 -0.65 -28.32 -7.52
N ALA A 272 -0.08 -27.46 -8.38
CA ALA A 272 -0.60 -27.13 -9.69
C ALA A 272 0.55 -26.94 -10.69
N ALA A 273 0.39 -27.41 -11.93
CA ALA A 273 1.43 -27.28 -12.98
C ALA A 273 0.81 -27.05 -14.37
N ASP A 274 1.47 -26.22 -15.16
CA ASP A 274 1.15 -25.98 -16.57
C ASP A 274 2.24 -26.62 -17.47
N PHE A 275 1.94 -27.80 -17.98
CA PHE A 275 2.89 -28.55 -18.85
C PHE A 275 3.14 -27.88 -20.18
N THR A 276 2.22 -27.07 -20.70
CA THR A 276 2.40 -26.32 -21.95
C THR A 276 3.43 -25.22 -21.77
N SER A 277 3.30 -24.48 -20.66
CA SER A 277 4.30 -23.49 -20.28
C SER A 277 5.67 -24.13 -20.01
N GLN A 278 5.70 -25.28 -19.32
CA GLN A 278 6.95 -26.01 -19.06
C GLN A 278 7.65 -26.46 -20.34
N GLN A 279 6.91 -26.81 -21.39
CA GLN A 279 7.48 -27.14 -22.70
C GLN A 279 8.13 -25.90 -23.37
N SER A 280 7.59 -24.71 -23.11
CA SER A 280 8.07 -23.47 -23.73
C SER A 280 9.22 -22.81 -22.96
N TYR A 281 9.17 -22.85 -21.62
CA TYR A 281 10.07 -22.09 -20.74
C TYR A 281 10.92 -22.97 -19.83
N GLY A 282 10.71 -24.29 -19.83
CA GLY A 282 11.28 -25.20 -18.83
C GLY A 282 10.45 -25.21 -17.54
N GLN A 283 10.78 -26.12 -16.65
CA GLN A 283 10.13 -26.19 -15.34
C GLN A 283 10.66 -25.06 -14.43
N LEU A 284 9.78 -24.19 -13.99
CA LEU A 284 10.07 -23.03 -13.14
C LEU A 284 9.16 -23.14 -11.90
N SER A 285 9.75 -23.68 -10.82
CA SER A 285 8.99 -24.01 -9.61
C SER A 285 8.88 -22.82 -8.68
N GLY A 286 7.67 -22.56 -8.17
CA GLY A 286 7.36 -21.59 -7.13
C GLY A 286 6.73 -22.27 -5.90
N THR A 287 7.10 -21.81 -4.71
CA THR A 287 6.53 -22.31 -3.46
C THR A 287 5.91 -21.16 -2.67
N ARG A 288 4.75 -21.40 -2.05
CA ARG A 288 4.10 -20.46 -1.15
C ARG A 288 3.74 -21.15 0.16
N ALA A 289 4.30 -20.63 1.24
CA ALA A 289 3.90 -21.02 2.59
C ALA A 289 2.65 -20.20 3.00
N THR A 290 1.63 -20.86 3.49
CA THR A 290 0.39 -20.21 3.97
C THR A 290 -0.03 -20.76 5.32
N GLN A 291 -0.86 -19.98 6.02
CA GLN A 291 -1.51 -20.38 7.26
C GLN A 291 -2.92 -20.94 7.03
N LEU A 292 -3.27 -21.32 5.80
CA LEU A 292 -4.60 -21.83 5.46
C LEU A 292 -4.96 -23.08 6.25
N GLU A 293 -6.20 -23.16 6.71
CA GLU A 293 -6.76 -24.35 7.36
C GLU A 293 -7.18 -25.41 6.34
N ASN A 294 -7.73 -25.00 5.18
CA ASN A 294 -8.43 -25.86 4.26
C ASN A 294 -7.59 -26.19 3.02
N GLY A 295 -7.48 -27.49 2.71
CA GLY A 295 -6.77 -27.93 1.49
C GLY A 295 -7.47 -27.56 0.17
N THR A 296 -8.77 -27.31 0.19
CA THR A 296 -9.52 -26.80 -0.97
C THR A 296 -9.10 -25.36 -1.32
N ASP A 297 -8.91 -24.53 -0.29
CA ASP A 297 -8.47 -23.15 -0.44
C ASP A 297 -7.02 -23.10 -0.95
N ALA A 298 -6.15 -23.94 -0.38
CA ALA A 298 -4.78 -24.08 -0.83
C ALA A 298 -4.69 -24.54 -2.31
N GLN A 299 -5.55 -25.47 -2.75
CA GLN A 299 -5.61 -25.89 -4.15
C GLN A 299 -6.11 -24.77 -5.06
N SER A 300 -7.12 -24.03 -4.63
CA SER A 300 -7.65 -22.88 -5.38
C SER A 300 -6.58 -21.79 -5.53
N GLN A 301 -5.81 -21.52 -4.47
CA GLN A 301 -4.70 -20.56 -4.54
C GLN A 301 -3.56 -21.05 -5.44
N ALA A 302 -3.22 -22.35 -5.41
CA ALA A 302 -2.20 -22.90 -6.31
C ALA A 302 -2.60 -22.75 -7.78
N ASN A 303 -3.86 -23.03 -8.11
CA ASN A 303 -4.37 -22.84 -9.46
C ASN A 303 -4.36 -21.37 -9.90
N ALA A 304 -4.86 -20.47 -9.06
CA ALA A 304 -4.89 -19.05 -9.37
C ALA A 304 -3.49 -18.43 -9.53
N PHE A 305 -2.52 -18.89 -8.74
CA PHE A 305 -1.14 -18.48 -8.88
C PHE A 305 -0.53 -19.00 -10.19
N LEU A 306 -0.81 -20.24 -10.55
CA LEU A 306 -0.39 -20.82 -11.82
C LEU A 306 -0.97 -20.03 -12.99
N ASP A 307 -2.28 -19.77 -12.98
CA ASP A 307 -2.97 -19.06 -14.06
C ASP A 307 -2.38 -17.66 -14.31
N SER A 308 -1.97 -16.98 -13.24
CA SER A 308 -1.42 -15.63 -13.36
C SER A 308 0.09 -15.59 -13.69
N ARG A 309 0.83 -16.68 -13.47
CA ARG A 309 2.31 -16.67 -13.56
C ARG A 309 2.90 -17.73 -14.49
N SER A 310 2.09 -18.58 -15.09
CA SER A 310 2.61 -19.60 -16.01
C SER A 310 3.18 -19.02 -17.32
N TYR A 311 2.82 -17.79 -17.67
CA TYR A 311 3.31 -17.06 -18.85
C TYR A 311 3.85 -15.67 -18.48
N PRO A 312 4.71 -15.06 -19.33
CA PRO A 312 5.17 -13.69 -19.15
C PRO A 312 4.01 -12.70 -19.12
N ARG A 313 4.14 -11.64 -18.34
CA ARG A 313 3.17 -10.55 -18.32
C ARG A 313 3.03 -9.88 -19.68
N THR A 314 1.81 -9.51 -20.02
CA THR A 314 1.48 -8.86 -21.30
C THR A 314 0.80 -7.52 -21.16
N TYR A 315 0.81 -6.93 -19.94
CA TYR A 315 0.19 -5.66 -19.61
C TYR A 315 1.21 -4.66 -19.03
N PRO A 316 0.91 -3.35 -19.10
CA PRO A 316 1.77 -2.36 -18.48
C PRO A 316 1.74 -2.48 -16.95
N ASP A 317 2.92 -2.55 -16.34
CA ASP A 317 3.11 -2.68 -14.89
C ASP A 317 3.37 -1.32 -14.20
N ILE A 318 3.75 -0.30 -14.97
CA ILE A 318 3.96 1.06 -14.47
C ILE A 318 3.22 2.07 -15.34
N LEU A 319 2.43 2.92 -14.69
CA LEU A 319 1.73 4.05 -15.29
C LEU A 319 2.20 5.34 -14.60
N SER A 320 2.87 6.23 -15.33
CA SER A 320 3.34 7.50 -14.74
C SER A 320 2.62 8.68 -15.33
N VAL A 321 2.16 9.59 -14.47
CA VAL A 321 1.43 10.81 -14.81
C VAL A 321 2.18 12.01 -14.24
N ALA A 322 2.38 13.03 -15.09
CA ALA A 322 2.89 14.33 -14.64
C ALA A 322 1.71 15.27 -14.37
N LEU A 323 1.41 15.56 -13.11
CA LEU A 323 0.24 16.39 -12.76
C LEU A 323 0.31 17.80 -13.32
N HIS A 324 1.51 18.32 -13.56
CA HIS A 324 1.73 19.65 -14.17
C HIS A 324 1.52 19.66 -15.69
N SER A 325 1.33 18.49 -16.32
CA SER A 325 1.10 18.43 -17.77
C SER A 325 -0.23 19.10 -18.14
N PRO A 326 -0.27 19.91 -19.22
CA PRO A 326 -1.49 20.53 -19.70
C PRO A 326 -2.48 19.53 -20.30
N THR A 327 -2.07 18.31 -20.62
CA THR A 327 -2.93 17.24 -21.15
C THR A 327 -3.80 16.62 -20.06
N VAL A 328 -3.33 16.61 -18.80
CA VAL A 328 -4.08 16.04 -17.67
C VAL A 328 -5.20 17.00 -17.26
N SER A 329 -6.43 16.50 -17.16
CA SER A 329 -7.58 17.30 -16.73
C SER A 329 -7.54 17.58 -15.22
N ASP A 330 -8.21 18.64 -14.77
CA ASP A 330 -8.30 18.97 -13.34
C ASP A 330 -8.98 17.83 -12.56
N ALA A 331 -10.01 17.22 -13.11
CA ALA A 331 -10.68 16.07 -12.49
C ALA A 331 -9.76 14.86 -12.34
N THR A 332 -8.93 14.57 -13.35
CA THR A 332 -7.93 13.49 -13.31
C THR A 332 -6.85 13.79 -12.26
N ARG A 333 -6.38 15.06 -12.16
CA ARG A 333 -5.43 15.49 -11.15
C ARG A 333 -5.96 15.26 -9.74
N ASP A 334 -7.16 15.77 -9.45
CA ASP A 334 -7.78 15.66 -8.14
C ASP A 334 -8.05 14.21 -7.76
N ALA A 335 -8.44 13.37 -8.72
CA ALA A 335 -8.63 11.95 -8.52
C ALA A 335 -7.30 11.23 -8.20
N LEU A 336 -6.20 11.57 -8.90
CA LEU A 336 -4.87 11.01 -8.62
C LEU A 336 -4.32 11.47 -7.26
N ILE A 337 -4.55 12.74 -6.88
CA ILE A 337 -4.11 13.29 -5.59
C ILE A 337 -4.83 12.60 -4.42
N THR A 338 -6.07 12.20 -4.62
CA THR A 338 -6.88 11.53 -3.59
C THR A 338 -6.91 10.00 -3.72
N MET A 339 -6.14 9.45 -4.66
CA MET A 339 -6.07 8.01 -4.89
C MET A 339 -5.24 7.33 -3.80
N HIS A 340 -5.73 6.18 -3.34
CA HIS A 340 -5.02 5.34 -2.39
C HIS A 340 -4.44 4.10 -3.06
N VAL A 341 -3.43 3.52 -2.43
CA VAL A 341 -2.95 2.17 -2.76
C VAL A 341 -4.11 1.18 -2.66
N GLY A 342 -4.19 0.24 -3.57
CA GLY A 342 -5.30 -0.71 -3.67
C GLY A 342 -6.50 -0.22 -4.49
N ALA A 343 -6.50 1.05 -4.96
CA ALA A 343 -7.53 1.56 -5.87
C ALA A 343 -7.52 0.86 -7.22
N SER A 344 -8.65 0.93 -7.94
CA SER A 344 -8.77 0.41 -9.30
C SER A 344 -8.47 1.48 -10.34
N VAL A 345 -7.78 1.12 -11.42
CA VAL A 345 -7.46 1.99 -12.55
C VAL A 345 -7.82 1.30 -13.87
N PHE A 346 -8.43 2.04 -14.76
CA PHE A 346 -8.71 1.61 -16.13
C PHE A 346 -8.00 2.55 -17.10
N THR A 347 -7.23 2.01 -18.04
CA THR A 347 -6.59 2.82 -19.08
C THR A 347 -7.14 2.48 -20.46
N GLN A 348 -7.30 3.49 -21.30
CA GLN A 348 -7.80 3.35 -22.66
C GLN A 348 -6.94 4.13 -23.66
N ASP A 349 -7.17 3.85 -24.95
CA ASP A 349 -6.46 4.47 -26.07
C ASP A 349 -4.92 4.25 -26.03
N LEU A 350 -4.49 3.15 -25.38
CA LEU A 350 -3.09 2.80 -25.29
C LEU A 350 -2.53 2.40 -26.67
N PRO A 351 -1.21 2.62 -26.91
CA PRO A 351 -0.54 2.08 -28.08
C PRO A 351 -0.69 0.55 -28.16
N ALA A 352 -0.91 0.02 -29.36
CA ALA A 352 -1.24 -1.38 -29.60
C ALA A 352 -0.21 -2.39 -29.01
N VAL A 353 1.04 -1.97 -28.79
CA VAL A 353 2.08 -2.78 -28.17
C VAL A 353 1.82 -3.10 -26.69
N PHE A 354 0.97 -2.29 -26.02
CA PHE A 354 0.56 -2.47 -24.62
C PHE A 354 -0.86 -3.02 -24.48
N GLY A 355 -1.51 -3.38 -25.59
CA GLY A 355 -2.95 -3.55 -25.66
C GLY A 355 -3.65 -2.18 -25.77
N THR A 356 -4.89 -2.15 -26.24
CA THR A 356 -5.63 -0.88 -26.38
C THR A 356 -6.24 -0.40 -25.08
N THR A 357 -6.43 -1.29 -24.12
CA THR A 357 -6.99 -1.04 -22.79
C THR A 357 -6.23 -1.87 -21.75
N PHE A 358 -6.24 -1.38 -20.50
CA PHE A 358 -5.74 -2.13 -19.37
C PHE A 358 -6.64 -1.86 -18.16
N ASP A 359 -7.03 -2.91 -17.46
CA ASP A 359 -7.80 -2.85 -16.22
C ASP A 359 -6.97 -3.44 -15.08
N GLY A 360 -6.70 -2.64 -14.05
CA GLY A 360 -5.76 -3.01 -13.02
C GLY A 360 -6.06 -2.43 -11.65
N PHE A 361 -5.31 -2.95 -10.67
CA PHE A 361 -5.22 -2.42 -9.32
C PHE A 361 -3.89 -1.73 -9.10
N VAL A 362 -3.92 -0.61 -8.39
CA VAL A 362 -2.73 0.10 -7.93
C VAL A 362 -2.15 -0.66 -6.74
N GLU A 363 -1.02 -1.29 -6.94
CA GLU A 363 -0.31 -2.04 -5.89
C GLU A 363 0.67 -1.15 -5.11
N GLY A 364 1.22 -0.15 -5.77
CA GLY A 364 2.11 0.82 -5.14
C GLY A 364 2.11 2.15 -5.85
N MET A 365 2.57 3.18 -5.16
CA MET A 365 2.66 4.54 -5.66
C MET A 365 4.02 5.14 -5.32
N ASN A 366 4.63 5.80 -6.31
CA ASN A 366 5.83 6.58 -6.13
C ASN A 366 5.55 8.04 -6.52
N TRP A 367 5.73 8.95 -5.59
CA TRP A 367 5.63 10.37 -5.85
C TRP A 367 7.00 11.01 -5.92
N ASN A 368 7.19 11.88 -6.91
CA ASN A 368 8.31 12.79 -6.97
C ASN A 368 7.76 14.20 -7.12
N ILE A 369 8.02 15.03 -6.14
CA ILE A 369 7.46 16.37 -6.05
C ILE A 369 8.60 17.36 -5.79
N ASP A 370 8.66 18.38 -6.57
CA ASP A 370 9.47 19.55 -6.33
C ASP A 370 8.58 20.81 -6.30
N ARG A 371 9.18 21.98 -6.20
CA ARG A 371 8.46 23.24 -6.10
C ARG A 371 7.42 23.47 -7.20
N TYR A 372 7.66 23.00 -8.41
CA TYR A 372 6.85 23.33 -9.59
C TYR A 372 6.25 22.11 -10.26
N THR A 373 6.75 20.94 -9.97
CA THR A 373 6.35 19.71 -10.64
C THR A 373 5.95 18.64 -9.64
N ALA A 374 4.96 17.86 -10.02
CA ALA A 374 4.61 16.63 -9.31
C ALA A 374 4.37 15.52 -10.33
N THR A 375 4.99 14.38 -10.09
CA THR A 375 4.83 13.18 -10.89
C THR A 375 4.45 12.03 -9.97
N ILE A 376 3.43 11.29 -10.35
CA ILE A 376 3.03 10.04 -9.71
C ILE A 376 3.32 8.87 -10.65
N SER A 377 3.91 7.81 -10.13
CA SER A 377 4.07 6.53 -10.83
C SER A 377 3.31 5.46 -10.08
N LEU A 378 2.33 4.87 -10.74
CA LEU A 378 1.49 3.79 -10.24
C LEU A 378 2.09 2.46 -10.66
N THR A 379 2.38 1.59 -9.70
CA THR A 379 2.69 0.19 -9.96
C THR A 379 1.39 -0.59 -9.96
N CYS A 380 1.11 -1.30 -11.05
CA CYS A 380 -0.19 -1.92 -11.27
C CYS A 380 -0.08 -3.44 -11.46
N SER A 381 -1.12 -4.16 -11.03
CA SER A 381 -1.39 -5.55 -11.39
C SER A 381 -2.69 -5.64 -12.18
N ALA A 382 -2.78 -6.54 -13.16
CA ALA A 382 -4.02 -6.71 -13.90
C ALA A 382 -5.14 -7.28 -13.02
N VAL A 383 -6.36 -6.81 -13.21
CA VAL A 383 -7.55 -7.38 -12.54
C VAL A 383 -7.65 -8.88 -12.80
N SER A 384 -7.29 -9.33 -14.02
CA SER A 384 -7.28 -10.75 -14.38
C SER A 384 -6.29 -11.59 -13.56
N GLU A 385 -5.20 -11.02 -13.02
CA GLU A 385 -4.29 -11.73 -12.10
C GLU A 385 -4.89 -11.86 -10.70
N THR A 386 -5.65 -10.88 -10.27
CA THR A 386 -6.34 -10.93 -8.98
C THR A 386 -7.56 -11.85 -9.06
N TYR A 387 -8.33 -11.76 -10.16
CA TYR A 387 -9.53 -12.55 -10.41
C TYR A 387 -9.42 -13.30 -11.75
N PRO A 388 -8.53 -14.29 -11.85
CA PRO A 388 -8.23 -14.94 -13.14
C PRO A 388 -9.43 -15.63 -13.78
N HIS A 389 -10.43 -16.00 -12.98
CA HIS A 389 -11.66 -16.61 -13.47
C HIS A 389 -12.88 -16.09 -12.69
N GLN A 390 -13.83 -15.52 -13.40
CA GLN A 390 -15.18 -15.36 -12.85
C GLN A 390 -15.78 -16.76 -12.66
N ILE A 391 -15.90 -17.20 -11.43
CA ILE A 391 -16.66 -18.41 -11.13
C ILE A 391 -18.15 -18.12 -11.38
N TRP A 392 -18.87 -19.12 -11.88
CA TRP A 392 -20.29 -18.98 -12.23
C TRP A 392 -21.15 -18.42 -11.08
N LEU A 393 -20.74 -18.61 -9.83
CA LEU A 393 -21.38 -18.03 -8.66
C LEU A 393 -21.31 -16.50 -8.57
N GLN A 394 -20.37 -15.86 -9.26
CA GLN A 394 -20.18 -14.40 -9.28
C GLN A 394 -20.93 -13.74 -10.45
N ILE A 395 -21.48 -14.53 -11.36
CA ILE A 395 -22.27 -14.04 -12.49
C ILE A 395 -23.70 -13.80 -12.00
N ALA A 396 -24.25 -12.64 -12.35
CA ALA A 396 -25.62 -12.28 -11.98
C ALA A 396 -26.60 -13.43 -12.37
N PRO A 397 -27.52 -13.84 -11.50
CA PRO A 397 -28.45 -14.95 -11.78
C PRO A 397 -29.31 -14.77 -13.04
N THR A 398 -29.36 -13.55 -13.57
CA THR A 398 -30.08 -13.21 -14.81
C THR A 398 -29.29 -13.50 -16.09
N VAL A 399 -27.99 -13.81 -15.96
CA VAL A 399 -27.15 -14.15 -17.12
C VAL A 399 -27.28 -15.64 -17.40
N THR A 400 -27.74 -15.97 -18.60
CA THR A 400 -27.77 -17.37 -19.05
C THR A 400 -26.44 -17.76 -19.64
N TRP A 401 -26.12 -19.08 -19.66
CA TRP A 401 -24.89 -19.59 -20.26
C TRP A 401 -24.65 -19.11 -21.70
N SER A 402 -25.74 -18.99 -22.48
CA SER A 402 -25.67 -18.47 -23.85
C SER A 402 -25.53 -16.94 -23.94
N GLY A 403 -25.74 -16.24 -22.85
CA GLY A 403 -25.62 -14.78 -22.77
C GLY A 403 -24.33 -14.32 -22.07
N TYR A 404 -23.50 -15.24 -21.59
CA TYR A 404 -22.23 -14.93 -21.01
C TYR A 404 -21.19 -14.69 -22.10
N THR A 405 -20.72 -13.48 -22.21
CA THR A 405 -19.51 -13.13 -22.95
C THR A 405 -18.38 -12.95 -21.90
N PRO A 406 -17.40 -13.85 -21.84
CA PRO A 406 -16.24 -13.60 -21.01
C PRO A 406 -15.59 -12.28 -21.47
N SER A 407 -15.22 -11.41 -20.52
CA SER A 407 -14.40 -10.26 -20.86
C SER A 407 -13.10 -10.78 -21.47
N THR A 408 -12.96 -10.64 -22.76
CA THR A 408 -11.69 -10.85 -23.44
C THR A 408 -10.82 -9.64 -23.16
N THR A 409 -10.06 -9.67 -22.11
CA THR A 409 -8.92 -8.78 -21.92
C THR A 409 -7.65 -9.59 -21.97
#